data_50366f0699d8a051f32aa11b5022fc7a
#
_entry.id   50366f0699d8a051f32aa11b5022fc7a
#
_cell.length_a   1.000
_cell.length_b   1.000
_cell.length_c   1.000
_cell.angle_alpha   90.00
_cell.angle_beta   90.00
_cell.angle_gamma   90.00
#
_symmetry.space_group_name_H-M   'P 1'
#
loop_
_entity.id
_entity.type
_entity.pdbx_description
1 polymer ?
#
loop_
_entity_poly.entity_id
_entity_poly.type
_entity_poly.pdbx_seq_one_letter_code
_entity_poly.pdbx_strand_id
1 'polypeptide(L)'
;MTSVGDGWWRWDGPSTASESDGTPTASDLVLDYAFVLDGAEPPVPDPRSAWQPHGVHAPSRTFDPATLTWTDSDWRGPRAGQGVLGGIVYELHIGTFTARGTFAAAIERLDHLVDLGVDVVNVMPIAAFDGRWGWGYDGVGLYAVHDPYGGPAAFARFVDACHARGLGVCLDVVHNHLGASGNYLARFGPYFTTAHSTPWGPAVNLDQDHADHVRGFIIDNALRWLRDFHVDALRLDAVHELRDASPRHLLADLSDAVAALAEDLGRPLDLIAESDLNDVDMITPTAQGGRGMSAQWDDDIHHALHVTLTGESHGYYTDFAGGAGRDEAGPLAVLAKVLTCGFLHDGSHSSFRGRPWGQPVDTEHVDARRLLGYLQTHDQVGNRMTGDRISAVVPPGLQAAGAALYLLAPTTPMIFMGEEWGASTPWQYFTSFTDEALADAVRAGRRAEFASHGWSTADVHDPQNPATREASVLAWGEVDEAGHRRLLDWYRACIALRRRVIGVGPTRLADVRVDVDEAARTVVTLHAPAGRTASAVVLNLADDPADVPLLRSGGRVALAWDPEGTTLTTDAVRLPGGSAAVVLW
;
A
#
# COMPACT_ATOMS: atom_id res chain seq x y z
N MET A 1 -9.56 -36.89 16.20
CA MET A 1 -8.22 -36.49 15.71
C MET A 1 -7.16 -37.22 16.52
N THR A 2 -6.02 -37.53 15.92
CA THR A 2 -4.87 -38.20 16.56
C THR A 2 -3.72 -37.20 16.64
N SER A 3 -3.14 -37.04 17.84
CA SER A 3 -1.94 -36.20 17.98
C SER A 3 -0.77 -36.88 17.25
N VAL A 4 -0.04 -36.06 16.46
CA VAL A 4 1.14 -36.54 15.73
C VAL A 4 2.45 -35.90 16.27
N GLY A 5 2.39 -35.23 17.42
CA GLY A 5 3.50 -34.56 18.08
C GLY A 5 3.55 -33.06 17.80
N ASP A 6 4.34 -32.33 18.60
CA ASP A 6 4.63 -30.89 18.47
C ASP A 6 3.39 -29.97 18.27
N GLY A 7 2.28 -30.33 18.94
CA GLY A 7 1.02 -29.60 18.84
C GLY A 7 0.18 -29.91 17.59
N TRP A 8 0.67 -30.75 16.69
CA TRP A 8 -0.07 -31.13 15.50
C TRP A 8 -1.06 -32.27 15.76
N TRP A 9 -2.24 -32.19 15.12
CA TRP A 9 -3.31 -33.18 15.19
C TRP A 9 -3.75 -33.55 13.79
N ARG A 10 -3.83 -34.85 13.53
CA ARG A 10 -4.30 -35.42 12.25
C ARG A 10 -5.73 -35.92 12.39
N TRP A 11 -6.56 -35.55 11.44
CA TRP A 11 -7.86 -36.14 11.24
C TRP A 11 -7.84 -37.01 9.98
N ASP A 12 -8.12 -38.27 10.13
CA ASP A 12 -8.04 -39.26 9.04
C ASP A 12 -9.37 -39.34 8.23
N GLY A 13 -10.29 -38.39 8.44
CA GLY A 13 -11.59 -38.33 7.78
C GLY A 13 -12.64 -39.25 8.37
N PRO A 14 -13.91 -39.17 7.96
CA PRO A 14 -14.83 -40.28 8.16
C PRO A 14 -14.32 -41.44 7.31
N SER A 15 -14.25 -42.63 7.91
CA SER A 15 -14.02 -43.86 7.16
C SER A 15 -15.23 -44.08 6.23
N THR A 16 -15.23 -43.45 5.05
CA THR A 16 -16.19 -43.75 3.99
C THR A 16 -15.73 -44.99 3.25
N ALA A 17 -15.57 -46.07 3.98
CA ALA A 17 -15.60 -47.38 3.38
C ALA A 17 -17.07 -47.75 3.11
N SER A 18 -17.72 -47.08 2.19
CA SER A 18 -18.78 -47.68 1.40
C SER A 18 -18.09 -48.19 0.13
N GLU A 19 -18.12 -49.51 -0.03
CA GLU A 19 -17.65 -50.25 -1.18
C GLU A 19 -18.36 -49.78 -2.46
N SER A 20 -17.88 -48.69 -3.05
CA SER A 20 -18.12 -48.36 -4.44
C SER A 20 -16.77 -47.94 -5.05
N ASP A 21 -16.39 -48.62 -6.13
CA ASP A 21 -15.13 -48.48 -6.90
C ASP A 21 -14.92 -47.08 -7.52
N GLY A 22 -15.11 -46.05 -6.76
CA GLY A 22 -14.82 -44.67 -7.17
C GLY A 22 -13.78 -44.06 -6.24
N THR A 23 -12.58 -43.77 -6.75
CA THR A 23 -11.61 -42.89 -6.08
C THR A 23 -12.31 -41.56 -5.81
N PRO A 24 -12.40 -41.03 -4.55
CA PRO A 24 -13.00 -39.75 -4.29
C PRO A 24 -12.26 -38.69 -5.12
N THR A 25 -12.98 -37.92 -5.92
CA THR A 25 -12.41 -36.77 -6.59
C THR A 25 -12.24 -35.64 -5.57
N ALA A 26 -11.28 -34.74 -5.78
CA ALA A 26 -11.00 -33.61 -4.87
C ALA A 26 -12.25 -32.74 -4.60
N SER A 27 -13.26 -32.77 -5.49
CA SER A 27 -14.57 -32.12 -5.33
C SER A 27 -15.46 -32.74 -4.25
N ASP A 28 -15.18 -34.01 -3.82
CA ASP A 28 -16.00 -34.74 -2.86
C ASP A 28 -15.66 -34.43 -1.39
N LEU A 29 -14.67 -33.54 -1.13
CA LEU A 29 -14.11 -33.26 0.20
C LEU A 29 -14.27 -31.80 0.67
N VAL A 30 -15.30 -31.07 0.20
CA VAL A 30 -15.64 -29.76 0.77
C VAL A 30 -16.38 -30.00 2.08
N LEU A 31 -15.72 -29.72 3.21
CA LEU A 31 -16.25 -29.95 4.55
C LEU A 31 -16.27 -28.64 5.34
N ASP A 32 -17.37 -28.39 6.04
CA ASP A 32 -17.42 -27.37 7.08
C ASP A 32 -17.04 -28.02 8.42
N TYR A 33 -16.10 -27.42 9.14
CA TYR A 33 -15.55 -27.94 10.39
C TYR A 33 -15.25 -26.84 11.39
N ALA A 34 -15.24 -27.18 12.67
CA ALA A 34 -14.85 -26.30 13.76
C ALA A 34 -14.21 -27.12 14.88
N PHE A 35 -13.48 -26.45 15.76
CA PHE A 35 -12.80 -27.09 16.88
C PHE A 35 -13.58 -26.91 18.18
N VAL A 36 -13.77 -27.99 18.92
CA VAL A 36 -14.19 -28.00 20.32
C VAL A 36 -12.92 -28.17 21.16
N LEU A 37 -12.46 -27.11 21.79
CA LEU A 37 -11.24 -27.08 22.59
C LEU A 37 -11.55 -27.48 24.03
N ASP A 38 -10.90 -28.54 24.54
CA ASP A 38 -11.05 -29.05 25.92
C ASP A 38 -12.51 -29.30 26.32
N GLY A 39 -13.38 -29.64 25.38
CA GLY A 39 -14.80 -29.85 25.58
C GLY A 39 -15.62 -28.55 25.79
N ALA A 40 -15.03 -27.38 25.57
CA ALA A 40 -15.71 -26.09 25.71
C ALA A 40 -16.55 -25.73 24.48
N GLU A 41 -17.81 -25.37 24.72
CA GLU A 41 -18.74 -24.85 23.71
C GLU A 41 -18.80 -23.30 23.79
N PRO A 42 -19.10 -22.59 22.72
CA PRO A 42 -19.32 -23.11 21.35
C PRO A 42 -17.99 -23.50 20.63
N PRO A 43 -18.09 -24.34 19.58
CA PRO A 43 -16.95 -24.60 18.69
C PRO A 43 -16.42 -23.31 18.07
N VAL A 44 -15.13 -23.30 17.74
CA VAL A 44 -14.46 -22.15 17.13
C VAL A 44 -13.82 -22.50 15.79
N PRO A 45 -13.71 -21.54 14.86
CA PRO A 45 -13.05 -21.75 13.58
C PRO A 45 -11.56 -22.06 13.75
N ASP A 46 -10.98 -22.66 12.71
CA ASP A 46 -9.56 -22.96 12.62
C ASP A 46 -8.73 -21.67 12.48
N PRO A 47 -7.67 -21.47 13.26
CA PRO A 47 -6.71 -20.39 13.05
C PRO A 47 -6.11 -20.32 11.64
N ARG A 48 -5.95 -21.47 10.99
CA ARG A 48 -5.46 -21.61 9.61
C ARG A 48 -6.58 -21.87 8.60
N SER A 49 -7.81 -21.45 8.92
CA SER A 49 -8.96 -21.61 8.02
C SER A 49 -8.66 -21.10 6.63
N ALA A 50 -8.77 -21.96 5.63
CA ALA A 50 -8.53 -21.59 4.24
C ALA A 50 -9.70 -20.83 3.62
N TRP A 51 -10.92 -20.98 4.18
CA TRP A 51 -12.14 -20.33 3.71
C TRP A 51 -13.18 -20.25 4.84
N GLN A 52 -13.83 -19.09 4.97
CA GLN A 52 -14.91 -18.84 5.94
C GLN A 52 -16.17 -18.31 5.24
N PRO A 53 -16.90 -19.16 4.51
CA PRO A 53 -18.01 -18.73 3.65
C PRO A 53 -19.22 -18.20 4.42
N HIS A 54 -19.30 -18.47 5.72
CA HIS A 54 -20.40 -18.05 6.59
C HIS A 54 -19.99 -17.01 7.63
N GLY A 55 -18.82 -16.36 7.41
CA GLY A 55 -18.26 -15.33 8.30
C GLY A 55 -17.34 -15.89 9.37
N VAL A 56 -16.67 -14.98 10.10
CA VAL A 56 -15.56 -15.30 11.01
C VAL A 56 -15.98 -16.02 12.29
N HIS A 57 -17.26 -16.02 12.63
CA HIS A 57 -17.82 -16.74 13.79
C HIS A 57 -18.33 -18.14 13.45
N ALA A 58 -18.41 -18.48 12.17
CA ALA A 58 -18.94 -19.74 11.68
C ALA A 58 -17.82 -20.79 11.48
N PRO A 59 -18.19 -22.07 11.23
CA PRO A 59 -17.23 -23.09 10.88
C PRO A 59 -16.35 -22.71 9.70
N SER A 60 -15.12 -23.17 9.74
CA SER A 60 -14.17 -23.13 8.63
C SER A 60 -14.57 -24.10 7.53
N ARG A 61 -14.23 -23.79 6.29
CA ARG A 61 -14.40 -24.70 5.14
C ARG A 61 -13.06 -25.14 4.59
N THR A 62 -12.94 -26.42 4.28
CA THR A 62 -11.76 -26.94 3.57
C THR A 62 -11.65 -26.29 2.19
N PHE A 63 -10.42 -25.98 1.78
CA PHE A 63 -10.11 -25.49 0.45
C PHE A 63 -8.72 -26.01 0.04
N ASP A 64 -8.68 -26.67 -1.11
CA ASP A 64 -7.42 -27.19 -1.67
C ASP A 64 -6.94 -26.27 -2.81
N PRO A 65 -5.83 -25.54 -2.62
CA PRO A 65 -5.25 -24.69 -3.67
C PRO A 65 -4.87 -25.47 -4.94
N ALA A 66 -4.58 -26.79 -4.84
CA ALA A 66 -4.26 -27.61 -6.00
C ALA A 66 -5.44 -27.77 -6.99
N THR A 67 -6.67 -27.44 -6.56
CA THR A 67 -7.85 -27.44 -7.44
C THR A 67 -7.97 -26.18 -8.30
N LEU A 68 -7.14 -25.17 -8.04
CA LEU A 68 -7.12 -23.94 -8.83
C LEU A 68 -6.54 -24.21 -10.22
N THR A 69 -7.12 -23.57 -11.21
CA THR A 69 -6.62 -23.61 -12.59
C THR A 69 -5.90 -22.31 -12.89
N TRP A 70 -4.63 -22.42 -13.22
CA TRP A 70 -3.76 -21.31 -13.56
C TRP A 70 -3.43 -21.31 -15.05
N THR A 71 -3.36 -20.12 -15.66
CA THR A 71 -2.92 -19.94 -17.05
C THR A 71 -1.56 -19.25 -17.14
N ASP A 72 -0.95 -18.97 -16.01
CA ASP A 72 0.25 -18.16 -15.82
C ASP A 72 1.57 -18.96 -15.76
N SER A 73 1.61 -20.18 -16.29
CA SER A 73 2.81 -21.04 -16.30
C SER A 73 4.08 -20.36 -16.85
N ASP A 74 3.92 -19.40 -17.76
CA ASP A 74 5.01 -18.63 -18.36
C ASP A 74 5.28 -17.32 -17.61
N TRP A 75 4.56 -17.03 -16.54
CA TRP A 75 4.77 -15.85 -15.74
C TRP A 75 6.15 -15.87 -15.07
N ARG A 76 6.88 -14.76 -15.17
CA ARG A 76 8.23 -14.60 -14.61
C ARG A 76 8.30 -13.46 -13.60
N GLY A 77 7.16 -12.93 -13.18
CA GLY A 77 7.03 -11.78 -12.31
C GLY A 77 6.79 -10.47 -13.08
N PRO A 78 6.44 -9.39 -12.37
CA PRO A 78 6.15 -8.08 -12.97
C PRO A 78 7.30 -7.63 -13.87
N ARG A 79 6.96 -6.92 -14.96
CA ARG A 79 7.92 -6.33 -15.87
C ARG A 79 8.94 -7.35 -16.41
N ALA A 80 8.44 -8.54 -16.77
CA ALA A 80 9.24 -9.65 -17.29
C ALA A 80 10.37 -10.11 -16.34
N GLY A 81 10.07 -10.22 -15.05
CA GLY A 81 10.99 -10.72 -14.04
C GLY A 81 11.87 -9.66 -13.37
N GLN A 82 11.53 -8.37 -13.53
CA GLN A 82 12.26 -7.29 -12.84
C GLN A 82 11.71 -6.97 -11.45
N GLY A 83 10.58 -7.60 -11.04
CA GLY A 83 9.92 -7.35 -9.76
C GLY A 83 9.20 -6.01 -9.70
N VAL A 84 8.83 -5.60 -8.48
CA VAL A 84 8.03 -4.40 -8.21
C VAL A 84 8.84 -3.10 -8.32
N LEU A 85 10.12 -3.14 -7.95
CA LEU A 85 10.94 -1.93 -7.80
C LEU A 85 11.06 -1.11 -9.09
N GLY A 86 10.69 0.17 -9.00
CA GLY A 86 10.71 1.13 -10.11
C GLY A 86 9.55 0.99 -11.10
N GLY A 87 8.66 0.01 -10.92
CA GLY A 87 7.39 -0.11 -11.63
C GLY A 87 6.35 0.88 -11.11
N ILE A 88 5.25 1.01 -11.84
CA ILE A 88 4.09 1.79 -11.40
C ILE A 88 3.20 0.88 -10.56
N VAL A 89 3.08 1.20 -9.27
CA VAL A 89 2.20 0.50 -8.34
C VAL A 89 0.84 1.21 -8.30
N TYR A 90 -0.24 0.45 -8.24
CA TYR A 90 -1.60 0.99 -8.16
C TYR A 90 -2.34 0.35 -6.99
N GLU A 91 -2.61 1.14 -5.94
CA GLU A 91 -3.33 0.69 -4.76
C GLU A 91 -4.84 0.71 -5.01
N LEU A 92 -5.51 -0.41 -4.70
CA LEU A 92 -6.96 -0.51 -4.80
C LEU A 92 -7.60 -1.31 -3.67
N HIS A 93 -8.84 -0.95 -3.34
CA HIS A 93 -9.70 -1.67 -2.42
C HIS A 93 -10.80 -2.42 -3.18
N ILE A 94 -10.82 -3.74 -3.10
CA ILE A 94 -11.76 -4.59 -3.83
C ILE A 94 -13.22 -4.20 -3.58
N GLY A 95 -13.57 -3.91 -2.33
CA GLY A 95 -14.94 -3.61 -1.91
C GLY A 95 -15.53 -2.31 -2.46
N THR A 96 -14.71 -1.38 -2.98
CA THR A 96 -15.17 -0.07 -3.51
C THR A 96 -14.57 0.30 -4.88
N PHE A 97 -13.65 -0.51 -5.41
CA PHE A 97 -13.10 -0.32 -6.75
C PHE A 97 -14.20 -0.36 -7.82
N THR A 98 -15.22 -1.19 -7.60
CA THR A 98 -16.42 -1.27 -8.43
C THR A 98 -17.68 -1.31 -7.57
N ALA A 99 -18.83 -0.98 -8.13
CA ALA A 99 -20.11 -1.01 -7.40
C ALA A 99 -20.44 -2.39 -6.80
N ARG A 100 -20.05 -3.49 -7.50
CA ARG A 100 -20.26 -4.85 -7.00
C ARG A 100 -19.31 -5.25 -5.87
N GLY A 101 -18.14 -4.60 -5.76
CA GLY A 101 -17.17 -4.84 -4.71
C GLY A 101 -16.64 -6.28 -4.65
N THR A 102 -16.34 -6.89 -5.81
CA THR A 102 -15.87 -8.28 -5.92
C THR A 102 -14.67 -8.39 -6.86
N PHE A 103 -13.85 -9.43 -6.69
CA PHE A 103 -12.73 -9.74 -7.60
C PHE A 103 -13.20 -9.87 -9.05
N ALA A 104 -14.34 -10.54 -9.28
CA ALA A 104 -14.89 -10.70 -10.63
C ALA A 104 -15.22 -9.35 -11.29
N ALA A 105 -15.70 -8.39 -10.53
CA ALA A 105 -15.97 -7.05 -11.05
C ALA A 105 -14.68 -6.23 -11.24
N ALA A 106 -13.69 -6.43 -10.39
CA ALA A 106 -12.38 -5.77 -10.53
C ALA A 106 -11.66 -6.23 -11.82
N ILE A 107 -11.75 -7.52 -12.18
CA ILE A 107 -11.20 -8.07 -13.43
C ILE A 107 -11.70 -7.28 -14.66
N GLU A 108 -12.96 -6.83 -14.67
CA GLU A 108 -13.56 -6.06 -15.78
C GLU A 108 -12.92 -4.68 -15.97
N ARG A 109 -12.12 -4.22 -15.00
CA ARG A 109 -11.45 -2.92 -14.99
C ARG A 109 -9.92 -3.00 -15.16
N LEU A 110 -9.35 -4.19 -15.25
CA LEU A 110 -7.90 -4.34 -15.36
C LEU A 110 -7.34 -3.72 -16.65
N ASP A 111 -8.09 -3.71 -17.74
CA ASP A 111 -7.64 -3.11 -19.00
C ASP A 111 -7.42 -1.58 -18.85
N HIS A 112 -8.19 -0.90 -18.00
CA HIS A 112 -7.92 0.51 -17.65
C HIS A 112 -6.53 0.69 -17.00
N LEU A 113 -6.15 -0.22 -16.10
CA LEU A 113 -4.84 -0.17 -15.44
C LEU A 113 -3.69 -0.44 -16.42
N VAL A 114 -3.91 -1.36 -17.36
CA VAL A 114 -2.95 -1.61 -18.47
C VAL A 114 -2.79 -0.36 -19.34
N ASP A 115 -3.91 0.26 -19.74
CA ASP A 115 -3.91 1.47 -20.56
C ASP A 115 -3.31 2.68 -19.83
N LEU A 116 -3.45 2.76 -18.52
CA LEU A 116 -2.77 3.75 -17.67
C LEU A 116 -1.24 3.52 -17.66
N GLY A 117 -0.82 2.26 -17.77
CA GLY A 117 0.57 1.86 -17.70
C GLY A 117 1.00 1.38 -16.31
N VAL A 118 0.08 0.83 -15.52
CA VAL A 118 0.38 0.16 -14.25
C VAL A 118 1.22 -1.10 -14.51
N ASP A 119 2.14 -1.39 -13.61
CA ASP A 119 2.96 -2.61 -13.62
C ASP A 119 2.53 -3.59 -12.52
N VAL A 120 2.06 -3.09 -11.38
CA VAL A 120 1.70 -3.89 -10.21
C VAL A 120 0.44 -3.35 -9.55
N VAL A 121 -0.53 -4.22 -9.28
CA VAL A 121 -1.73 -3.90 -8.52
C VAL A 121 -1.49 -4.22 -7.06
N ASN A 122 -1.51 -3.22 -6.19
CA ASN A 122 -1.47 -3.37 -4.73
C ASN A 122 -2.90 -3.49 -4.19
N VAL A 123 -3.27 -4.68 -3.76
CA VAL A 123 -4.61 -4.98 -3.24
C VAL A 123 -4.62 -4.78 -1.73
N MET A 124 -5.45 -3.87 -1.23
CA MET A 124 -5.70 -3.69 0.21
C MET A 124 -6.14 -5.01 0.87
N PRO A 125 -6.05 -5.16 2.21
CA PRO A 125 -6.17 -6.45 2.86
C PRO A 125 -7.46 -7.20 2.52
N ILE A 126 -7.32 -8.50 2.28
CA ILE A 126 -8.41 -9.42 1.91
C ILE A 126 -8.63 -10.54 2.93
N ALA A 127 -7.89 -10.55 4.04
CA ALA A 127 -8.08 -11.52 5.10
C ALA A 127 -9.53 -11.45 5.64
N ALA A 128 -10.11 -12.60 6.03
CA ALA A 128 -11.48 -12.62 6.51
C ALA A 128 -11.64 -11.79 7.80
N PHE A 129 -12.60 -10.87 7.78
CA PHE A 129 -12.97 -9.99 8.90
C PHE A 129 -14.48 -10.04 9.19
N ASP A 130 -14.91 -9.54 10.34
CA ASP A 130 -16.33 -9.51 10.72
C ASP A 130 -17.12 -8.51 9.87
N GLY A 131 -18.32 -8.94 9.46
CA GLY A 131 -19.20 -8.14 8.62
C GLY A 131 -19.00 -8.39 7.13
N ARG A 132 -19.57 -7.51 6.32
CA ARG A 132 -19.60 -7.64 4.85
C ARG A 132 -18.58 -6.75 4.15
N TRP A 133 -18.34 -5.54 4.67
CA TRP A 133 -17.41 -4.56 4.13
C TRP A 133 -16.64 -3.86 5.24
N GLY A 134 -15.46 -3.47 4.92
CA GLY A 134 -14.48 -2.76 5.74
C GLY A 134 -13.24 -2.52 4.90
N TRP A 135 -12.30 -1.77 5.40
CA TRP A 135 -11.01 -1.57 4.73
C TRP A 135 -10.15 -2.85 4.65
N GLY A 136 -10.42 -3.81 5.56
CA GLY A 136 -9.70 -5.08 5.63
C GLY A 136 -8.65 -5.16 6.75
N TYR A 137 -8.38 -4.06 7.47
CA TYR A 137 -7.39 -4.05 8.57
C TYR A 137 -7.91 -4.66 9.88
N ASP A 138 -9.15 -5.08 9.92
CA ASP A 138 -9.75 -5.85 11.03
C ASP A 138 -9.74 -7.37 10.78
N GLY A 139 -8.80 -7.87 9.97
CA GLY A 139 -8.67 -9.27 9.61
C GLY A 139 -8.42 -10.16 10.82
N VAL A 140 -9.12 -11.31 10.89
CA VAL A 140 -8.96 -12.34 11.94
C VAL A 140 -8.71 -13.72 11.39
N GLY A 141 -9.11 -13.99 10.15
CA GLY A 141 -8.84 -15.22 9.43
C GLY A 141 -7.72 -15.00 8.42
N LEU A 142 -6.46 -14.89 8.89
CA LEU A 142 -5.32 -14.48 8.06
C LEU A 142 -5.08 -15.40 6.84
N TYR A 143 -5.50 -16.66 6.91
CA TYR A 143 -5.34 -17.64 5.83
C TYR A 143 -6.56 -17.69 4.89
N ALA A 144 -7.67 -17.01 5.22
CA ALA A 144 -8.91 -17.05 4.46
C ALA A 144 -9.10 -15.75 3.68
N VAL A 145 -9.57 -15.87 2.44
CA VAL A 145 -10.02 -14.73 1.64
C VAL A 145 -11.43 -14.34 2.07
N HIS A 146 -11.68 -13.06 2.32
CA HIS A 146 -12.97 -12.50 2.70
C HIS A 146 -14.06 -12.91 1.67
N ASP A 147 -15.05 -13.67 2.13
CA ASP A 147 -16.03 -14.31 1.25
C ASP A 147 -16.88 -13.32 0.44
N PRO A 148 -17.31 -12.15 0.98
CA PRO A 148 -18.02 -11.14 0.20
C PRO A 148 -17.28 -10.62 -1.04
N TYR A 149 -15.95 -10.72 -1.10
CA TYR A 149 -15.16 -10.37 -2.29
C TYR A 149 -15.18 -11.50 -3.34
N GLY A 150 -15.66 -12.71 -2.98
CA GLY A 150 -15.78 -13.87 -3.85
C GLY A 150 -14.98 -15.10 -3.39
N GLY A 151 -14.35 -15.03 -2.21
CA GLY A 151 -13.60 -16.14 -1.61
C GLY A 151 -12.31 -16.51 -2.37
N PRO A 152 -11.64 -17.60 -1.94
CA PRO A 152 -10.29 -17.93 -2.40
C PRO A 152 -10.20 -18.23 -3.90
N ALA A 153 -11.18 -18.92 -4.49
CA ALA A 153 -11.18 -19.22 -5.92
C ALA A 153 -11.36 -17.97 -6.80
N ALA A 154 -12.09 -16.95 -6.33
CA ALA A 154 -12.23 -15.68 -7.06
C ALA A 154 -10.95 -14.85 -6.97
N PHE A 155 -10.26 -14.86 -5.83
CA PHE A 155 -8.96 -14.21 -5.69
C PHE A 155 -7.92 -14.83 -6.64
N ALA A 156 -7.82 -16.16 -6.69
CA ALA A 156 -6.92 -16.83 -7.62
C ALA A 156 -7.20 -16.43 -9.09
N ARG A 157 -8.48 -16.40 -9.50
CA ARG A 157 -8.85 -15.92 -10.85
C ARG A 157 -8.48 -14.46 -11.09
N PHE A 158 -8.54 -13.62 -10.07
CA PHE A 158 -8.11 -12.23 -10.18
C PHE A 158 -6.60 -12.12 -10.41
N VAL A 159 -5.79 -12.87 -9.66
CA VAL A 159 -4.34 -12.91 -9.85
C VAL A 159 -3.98 -13.43 -11.24
N ASP A 160 -4.57 -14.55 -11.66
CA ASP A 160 -4.37 -15.12 -12.99
C ASP A 160 -4.75 -14.13 -14.12
N ALA A 161 -5.85 -13.40 -13.95
CA ALA A 161 -6.28 -12.36 -14.89
C ALA A 161 -5.36 -11.15 -14.93
N CYS A 162 -4.72 -10.78 -13.81
CA CYS A 162 -3.66 -9.77 -13.76
C CYS A 162 -2.44 -10.25 -14.55
N HIS A 163 -1.94 -11.45 -14.26
CA HIS A 163 -0.78 -12.04 -14.95
C HIS A 163 -0.99 -12.16 -16.47
N ALA A 164 -2.18 -12.61 -16.90
CA ALA A 164 -2.53 -12.68 -18.30
C ALA A 164 -2.46 -11.32 -19.04
N ARG A 165 -2.48 -10.20 -18.29
CA ARG A 165 -2.36 -8.82 -18.79
C ARG A 165 -0.98 -8.21 -18.56
N GLY A 166 -0.04 -8.95 -17.98
CA GLY A 166 1.29 -8.46 -17.64
C GLY A 166 1.35 -7.62 -16.34
N LEU A 167 0.27 -7.62 -15.56
CA LEU A 167 0.19 -6.96 -14.25
C LEU A 167 0.63 -7.92 -13.14
N GLY A 168 1.60 -7.50 -12.30
CA GLY A 168 1.87 -8.19 -11.04
C GLY A 168 0.84 -7.86 -9.96
N VAL A 169 0.82 -8.67 -8.91
CA VAL A 169 -0.06 -8.46 -7.76
C VAL A 169 0.79 -8.35 -6.49
N CYS A 170 0.62 -7.24 -5.77
CA CYS A 170 1.07 -7.05 -4.40
C CYS A 170 -0.15 -7.18 -3.48
N LEU A 171 -0.05 -7.99 -2.44
CA LEU A 171 -1.12 -8.14 -1.45
C LEU A 171 -0.73 -7.46 -0.14
N ASP A 172 -1.62 -6.63 0.37
CA ASP A 172 -1.46 -6.04 1.69
C ASP A 172 -1.86 -7.06 2.78
N VAL A 173 -0.95 -7.30 3.73
CA VAL A 173 -1.13 -8.25 4.83
C VAL A 173 -0.89 -7.61 6.19
N VAL A 174 -1.80 -7.87 7.11
CA VAL A 174 -1.77 -7.33 8.47
C VAL A 174 -1.30 -8.41 9.43
N HIS A 175 -0.05 -8.35 9.87
CA HIS A 175 0.55 -9.30 10.80
C HIS A 175 0.81 -8.70 12.19
N ASN A 176 0.72 -7.37 12.32
CA ASN A 176 1.04 -6.66 13.56
C ASN A 176 -0.10 -6.70 14.58
N HIS A 177 -1.34 -6.90 14.15
CA HIS A 177 -2.52 -7.02 15.01
C HIS A 177 -3.61 -7.86 14.34
N LEU A 178 -4.68 -8.15 15.07
CA LEU A 178 -5.89 -8.77 14.55
C LEU A 178 -7.12 -7.99 15.00
N GLY A 179 -8.19 -8.05 14.22
CA GLY A 179 -9.47 -7.44 14.55
C GLY A 179 -10.04 -7.98 15.87
N ALA A 180 -10.88 -7.18 16.52
CA ALA A 180 -11.47 -7.51 17.82
C ALA A 180 -12.59 -8.57 17.71
N SER A 181 -13.39 -8.54 16.63
CA SER A 181 -14.51 -9.45 16.43
C SER A 181 -14.09 -10.66 15.59
N GLY A 182 -14.32 -11.87 16.12
CA GLY A 182 -13.96 -13.12 15.44
C GLY A 182 -12.53 -13.61 15.68
N ASN A 183 -11.75 -12.94 16.53
CA ASN A 183 -10.42 -13.37 16.91
C ASN A 183 -10.47 -14.44 18.00
N TYR A 184 -10.25 -15.68 17.62
CA TYR A 184 -10.25 -16.83 18.55
C TYR A 184 -8.85 -17.37 18.84
N LEU A 185 -7.77 -16.75 18.34
CA LEU A 185 -6.40 -17.27 18.43
C LEU A 185 -5.96 -17.51 19.88
N ALA A 186 -6.32 -16.63 20.81
CA ALA A 186 -5.98 -16.77 22.23
C ALA A 186 -6.57 -18.04 22.90
N ARG A 187 -7.59 -18.69 22.29
CA ARG A 187 -8.12 -19.96 22.76
C ARG A 187 -7.26 -21.15 22.34
N PHE A 188 -6.45 -21.01 21.30
CA PHE A 188 -5.62 -22.09 20.76
C PHE A 188 -4.19 -22.09 21.35
N GLY A 189 -3.69 -20.95 21.77
CA GLY A 189 -2.34 -20.84 22.30
C GLY A 189 -1.90 -19.40 22.59
N PRO A 190 -0.63 -19.19 22.93
CA PRO A 190 -0.08 -17.89 23.31
C PRO A 190 0.26 -17.03 22.08
N TYR A 191 -0.73 -16.79 21.21
CA TYR A 191 -0.56 -15.93 20.04
C TYR A 191 -0.33 -14.47 20.37
N PHE A 192 -0.72 -14.04 21.57
CA PHE A 192 -0.57 -12.67 22.05
C PHE A 192 0.23 -12.63 23.35
N THR A 193 0.90 -11.50 23.58
CA THR A 193 1.65 -11.25 24.81
C THR A 193 1.27 -9.91 25.42
N THR A 194 1.30 -9.83 26.76
CA THR A 194 1.18 -8.58 27.51
C THR A 194 2.55 -7.99 27.87
N ALA A 195 3.65 -8.64 27.50
CA ALA A 195 4.99 -8.08 27.66
C ALA A 195 5.19 -6.82 26.80
N HIS A 196 4.47 -6.74 25.68
CA HIS A 196 4.43 -5.60 24.78
C HIS A 196 2.99 -5.16 24.54
N SER A 197 2.83 -3.88 24.22
CA SER A 197 1.54 -3.25 23.92
C SER A 197 1.61 -2.51 22.60
N THR A 198 0.54 -2.56 21.83
CA THR A 198 0.33 -1.81 20.59
C THR A 198 -0.92 -0.93 20.72
N PRO A 199 -1.19 -0.01 19.80
CA PRO A 199 -2.44 0.76 19.78
C PRO A 199 -3.70 -0.12 19.79
N TRP A 200 -3.62 -1.36 19.32
CA TRP A 200 -4.73 -2.33 19.26
C TRP A 200 -4.80 -3.27 20.48
N GLY A 201 -3.92 -3.12 21.47
CA GLY A 201 -3.90 -3.92 22.69
C GLY A 201 -2.66 -4.82 22.82
N PRO A 202 -2.80 -6.05 23.39
CA PRO A 202 -1.68 -6.98 23.52
C PRO A 202 -1.02 -7.27 22.17
N ALA A 203 0.33 -7.21 22.14
CA ALA A 203 1.07 -7.45 20.92
C ALA A 203 1.00 -8.94 20.49
N VAL A 204 1.22 -9.19 19.21
CA VAL A 204 1.47 -10.54 18.70
C VAL A 204 2.75 -11.09 19.36
N ASN A 205 2.73 -12.34 19.80
CA ASN A 205 3.83 -12.96 20.55
C ASN A 205 4.99 -13.36 19.62
N LEU A 206 6.00 -12.51 19.51
CA LEU A 206 7.16 -12.72 18.63
C LEU A 206 8.45 -13.08 19.38
N ASP A 207 8.48 -12.91 20.71
CA ASP A 207 9.72 -13.00 21.50
C ASP A 207 9.56 -13.61 22.91
N GLN A 208 8.36 -14.04 23.29
CA GLN A 208 8.11 -14.72 24.56
C GLN A 208 8.01 -16.24 24.38
N ASP A 209 7.67 -16.98 25.45
CA ASP A 209 7.51 -18.43 25.39
C ASP A 209 6.60 -18.86 24.23
N HIS A 210 7.03 -19.86 23.47
CA HIS A 210 6.34 -20.40 22.28
C HIS A 210 6.22 -19.43 21.08
N ALA A 211 6.97 -18.36 21.06
CA ALA A 211 6.96 -17.39 19.95
C ALA A 211 7.36 -18.01 18.60
N ASP A 212 8.19 -19.06 18.61
CA ASP A 212 8.61 -19.81 17.43
C ASP A 212 7.41 -20.34 16.62
N HIS A 213 6.37 -20.83 17.29
CA HIS A 213 5.12 -21.29 16.63
C HIS A 213 4.32 -20.12 16.04
N VAL A 214 4.30 -18.96 16.71
CA VAL A 214 3.60 -17.77 16.22
C VAL A 214 4.35 -17.15 15.04
N ARG A 215 5.68 -17.08 15.11
CA ARG A 215 6.53 -16.67 13.98
C ARG A 215 6.33 -17.59 12.77
N GLY A 216 6.32 -18.92 13.00
CA GLY A 216 6.00 -19.90 11.97
C GLY A 216 4.62 -19.70 11.36
N PHE A 217 3.61 -19.39 12.17
CA PHE A 217 2.25 -19.09 11.69
C PHE A 217 2.23 -17.87 10.73
N ILE A 218 2.96 -16.81 11.05
CA ILE A 218 3.05 -15.60 10.22
C ILE A 218 3.83 -15.88 8.92
N ILE A 219 4.99 -16.54 9.03
CA ILE A 219 5.83 -16.86 7.86
C ILE A 219 5.08 -17.78 6.90
N ASP A 220 4.44 -18.84 7.41
CA ASP A 220 3.64 -19.76 6.59
C ASP A 220 2.47 -19.04 5.88
N ASN A 221 1.85 -18.05 6.54
CA ASN A 221 0.81 -17.23 5.94
C ASN A 221 1.34 -16.42 4.75
N ALA A 222 2.46 -15.75 4.91
CA ALA A 222 3.11 -14.99 3.85
C ALA A 222 3.49 -15.91 2.66
N LEU A 223 4.15 -17.04 2.94
CA LEU A 223 4.55 -17.99 1.91
C LEU A 223 3.35 -18.60 1.19
N ARG A 224 2.21 -18.80 1.88
CA ARG A 224 0.97 -19.26 1.27
C ARG A 224 0.48 -18.31 0.18
N TRP A 225 0.42 -17.02 0.43
CA TRP A 225 -0.03 -16.04 -0.56
C TRP A 225 0.88 -16.04 -1.80
N LEU A 226 2.20 -16.07 -1.58
CA LEU A 226 3.20 -16.03 -2.65
C LEU A 226 3.22 -17.34 -3.47
N ARG A 227 3.11 -18.50 -2.81
CA ARG A 227 3.21 -19.82 -3.45
C ARG A 227 1.88 -20.33 -3.99
N ASP A 228 0.82 -20.32 -3.15
CA ASP A 228 -0.44 -21.01 -3.47
C ASP A 228 -1.40 -20.12 -4.26
N PHE A 229 -1.24 -18.79 -4.16
CA PHE A 229 -2.05 -17.81 -4.90
C PHE A 229 -1.25 -16.99 -5.92
N HIS A 230 0.00 -17.35 -6.15
CA HIS A 230 0.92 -16.74 -7.13
C HIS A 230 1.13 -15.23 -6.99
N VAL A 231 0.85 -14.66 -5.82
CA VAL A 231 1.11 -13.23 -5.53
C VAL A 231 2.60 -12.93 -5.71
N ASP A 232 2.93 -11.75 -6.25
CA ASP A 232 4.32 -11.36 -6.59
C ASP A 232 5.01 -10.59 -5.47
N ALA A 233 4.22 -9.93 -4.64
CA ALA A 233 4.75 -9.14 -3.52
C ALA A 233 3.77 -9.08 -2.37
N LEU A 234 4.28 -8.81 -1.16
CA LEU A 234 3.47 -8.47 0.00
C LEU A 234 3.83 -7.06 0.48
N ARG A 235 2.83 -6.24 0.75
CA ARG A 235 2.95 -5.05 1.58
C ARG A 235 2.64 -5.45 3.01
N LEU A 236 3.56 -5.19 3.92
CA LEU A 236 3.43 -5.53 5.33
C LEU A 236 2.99 -4.29 6.11
N ASP A 237 1.77 -4.36 6.65
CA ASP A 237 1.14 -3.28 7.41
C ASP A 237 1.87 -3.00 8.71
N ALA A 238 2.08 -1.73 9.04
CA ALA A 238 2.58 -1.19 10.31
C ALA A 238 3.70 -2.06 10.93
N VAL A 239 4.76 -2.35 10.16
CA VAL A 239 5.84 -3.25 10.62
C VAL A 239 6.55 -2.75 11.89
N HIS A 240 6.48 -1.46 12.19
CA HIS A 240 6.99 -0.87 13.41
C HIS A 240 6.22 -1.31 14.67
N GLU A 241 5.02 -1.86 14.51
CA GLU A 241 4.22 -2.45 15.60
C GLU A 241 4.44 -3.96 15.77
N LEU A 242 5.28 -4.60 14.95
CA LEU A 242 5.81 -5.93 15.21
C LEU A 242 6.86 -5.86 16.33
N ARG A 243 6.39 -5.93 17.58
CA ARG A 243 7.22 -5.81 18.79
C ARG A 243 8.00 -7.10 19.02
N ASP A 244 9.25 -7.12 18.56
CA ASP A 244 10.11 -8.27 18.57
C ASP A 244 11.51 -7.90 19.12
N ALA A 245 11.79 -8.31 20.36
CA ALA A 245 13.07 -8.11 21.03
C ALA A 245 14.00 -9.34 20.92
N SER A 246 13.66 -10.32 20.08
CA SER A 246 14.51 -11.48 19.84
C SER A 246 15.81 -11.09 19.13
N PRO A 247 16.89 -11.91 19.24
CA PRO A 247 18.16 -11.61 18.59
C PRO A 247 18.09 -11.46 17.08
N ARG A 248 17.10 -12.08 16.46
CA ARG A 248 16.80 -11.96 15.04
C ARG A 248 15.32 -11.61 14.85
N HIS A 249 15.07 -10.45 14.31
CA HIS A 249 13.72 -9.94 14.11
C HIS A 249 12.93 -10.78 13.09
N LEU A 250 11.62 -10.98 13.32
CA LEU A 250 10.70 -11.72 12.44
C LEU A 250 10.83 -11.30 10.97
N LEU A 251 10.94 -10.00 10.68
CA LEU A 251 11.07 -9.51 9.30
C LEU A 251 12.31 -10.06 8.57
N ALA A 252 13.42 -10.27 9.30
CA ALA A 252 14.61 -10.85 8.70
C ALA A 252 14.43 -12.35 8.40
N ASP A 253 13.74 -13.09 9.29
CA ASP A 253 13.41 -14.50 9.04
C ASP A 253 12.43 -14.64 7.87
N LEU A 254 11.44 -13.76 7.82
CA LEU A 254 10.48 -13.71 6.72
C LEU A 254 11.16 -13.38 5.38
N SER A 255 12.06 -12.41 5.36
CA SER A 255 12.85 -12.05 4.18
C SER A 255 13.64 -13.23 3.63
N ASP A 256 14.34 -13.95 4.49
CA ASP A 256 15.13 -15.11 4.07
C ASP A 256 14.22 -16.25 3.57
N ALA A 257 13.08 -16.48 4.21
CA ALA A 257 12.12 -17.49 3.77
C ALA A 257 11.50 -17.15 2.39
N VAL A 258 11.19 -15.88 2.15
CA VAL A 258 10.69 -15.40 0.85
C VAL A 258 11.77 -15.47 -0.22
N ALA A 259 13.00 -15.13 0.10
CA ALA A 259 14.14 -15.27 -0.83
C ALA A 259 14.35 -16.72 -1.26
N ALA A 260 14.28 -17.68 -0.32
CA ALA A 260 14.37 -19.10 -0.64
C ALA A 260 13.20 -19.55 -1.53
N LEU A 261 11.98 -19.11 -1.25
CA LEU A 261 10.82 -19.41 -2.12
C LEU A 261 10.96 -18.79 -3.52
N ALA A 262 11.51 -17.59 -3.63
CA ALA A 262 11.78 -16.94 -4.92
C ALA A 262 12.76 -17.73 -5.79
N GLU A 263 13.81 -18.30 -5.16
CA GLU A 263 14.76 -19.21 -5.82
C GLU A 263 14.06 -20.49 -6.33
N ASP A 264 13.23 -21.11 -5.48
CA ASP A 264 12.48 -22.32 -5.82
C ASP A 264 11.49 -22.09 -6.97
N LEU A 265 10.81 -20.95 -7.00
CA LEU A 265 9.85 -20.57 -8.03
C LEU A 265 10.52 -20.00 -9.30
N GLY A 266 11.79 -19.62 -9.24
CA GLY A 266 12.54 -19.02 -10.35
C GLY A 266 11.99 -17.67 -10.81
N ARG A 267 11.36 -16.89 -9.90
CA ARG A 267 10.85 -15.54 -10.15
C ARG A 267 11.05 -14.63 -8.93
N PRO A 268 11.20 -13.29 -9.12
CA PRO A 268 11.32 -12.37 -8.00
C PRO A 268 10.04 -12.37 -7.15
N LEU A 269 10.22 -12.29 -5.84
CA LEU A 269 9.19 -12.03 -4.86
C LEU A 269 9.65 -10.87 -3.99
N ASP A 270 8.77 -9.88 -3.79
CA ASP A 270 9.13 -8.66 -3.08
C ASP A 270 8.36 -8.52 -1.75
N LEU A 271 9.04 -7.98 -0.73
CA LEU A 271 8.45 -7.57 0.53
C LEU A 271 8.56 -6.06 0.67
N ILE A 272 7.45 -5.38 0.88
CA ILE A 272 7.37 -3.93 0.99
C ILE A 272 6.90 -3.58 2.40
N ALA A 273 7.73 -2.89 3.18
CA ALA A 273 7.36 -2.47 4.52
C ALA A 273 6.56 -1.16 4.50
N GLU A 274 5.48 -1.11 5.26
CA GLU A 274 4.95 0.18 5.71
C GLU A 274 5.53 0.48 7.09
N SER A 275 6.36 1.54 7.15
CA SER A 275 7.05 1.93 8.37
C SER A 275 7.19 3.44 8.45
N ASP A 276 6.75 4.00 9.56
CA ASP A 276 6.90 5.42 9.86
C ASP A 276 8.22 5.76 10.57
N LEU A 277 9.12 4.79 10.72
CA LEU A 277 10.36 4.96 11.47
C LEU A 277 11.42 5.79 10.74
N ASN A 278 11.31 5.98 9.43
CA ASN A 278 12.36 6.56 8.59
C ASN A 278 13.70 5.84 8.81
N ASP A 279 13.66 4.51 8.81
CA ASP A 279 14.78 3.65 9.17
C ASP A 279 15.21 2.82 7.96
N VAL A 280 16.43 3.04 7.50
CA VAL A 280 17.03 2.30 6.37
C VAL A 280 17.33 0.84 6.69
N ASP A 281 17.36 0.45 7.97
CA ASP A 281 17.53 -0.96 8.37
C ASP A 281 16.39 -1.84 7.81
N MET A 282 15.21 -1.26 7.54
CA MET A 282 14.11 -1.97 6.88
C MET A 282 14.54 -2.56 5.54
N ILE A 283 15.27 -1.80 4.75
CA ILE A 283 15.71 -2.17 3.40
C ILE A 283 17.17 -2.65 3.36
N THR A 284 17.88 -2.63 4.47
CA THR A 284 19.24 -3.18 4.56
C THR A 284 19.20 -4.71 4.49
N PRO A 285 20.08 -5.36 3.69
CA PRO A 285 20.12 -6.83 3.57
C PRO A 285 20.28 -7.53 4.90
N THR A 286 19.65 -8.69 5.08
CA THR A 286 19.74 -9.51 6.30
C THR A 286 21.17 -9.93 6.61
N ALA A 287 22.00 -10.17 5.60
CA ALA A 287 23.43 -10.47 5.73
C ALA A 287 24.25 -9.30 6.32
N GLN A 288 23.72 -8.08 6.29
CA GLN A 288 24.31 -6.88 6.88
C GLN A 288 23.64 -6.48 8.21
N GLY A 289 22.75 -7.33 8.73
CA GLY A 289 22.06 -7.11 9.99
C GLY A 289 20.72 -6.36 9.87
N GLY A 290 20.29 -5.99 8.66
CA GLY A 290 19.01 -5.34 8.42
C GLY A 290 17.84 -6.30 8.36
N ARG A 291 16.65 -5.77 7.97
CA ARG A 291 15.40 -6.51 7.88
C ARG A 291 15.18 -7.20 6.53
N GLY A 292 15.91 -6.78 5.49
CA GLY A 292 15.90 -7.41 4.17
C GLY A 292 14.67 -7.12 3.31
N MET A 293 13.82 -6.15 3.68
CA MET A 293 12.69 -5.76 2.87
C MET A 293 13.14 -5.26 1.49
N SER A 294 12.40 -5.57 0.43
CA SER A 294 12.70 -5.08 -0.93
C SER A 294 12.58 -3.55 -0.99
N ALA A 295 11.55 -3.01 -0.34
CA ALA A 295 11.27 -1.58 -0.30
C ALA A 295 10.52 -1.19 0.99
N GLN A 296 10.37 0.12 1.20
CA GLN A 296 9.49 0.68 2.23
C GLN A 296 8.68 1.84 1.65
N TRP A 297 7.49 2.06 2.20
CA TRP A 297 6.71 3.27 1.95
C TRP A 297 7.47 4.48 2.51
N ASP A 298 7.39 5.60 1.79
CA ASP A 298 8.02 6.86 2.17
C ASP A 298 6.94 7.93 2.33
N ASP A 299 6.36 7.96 3.54
CA ASP A 299 5.33 8.93 3.90
C ASP A 299 5.83 10.37 3.82
N ASP A 300 7.13 10.61 4.01
CA ASP A 300 7.69 11.96 3.96
C ASP A 300 7.54 12.58 2.57
N ILE A 301 7.58 11.79 1.48
CA ILE A 301 7.27 12.25 0.12
C ILE A 301 5.82 12.74 0.04
N HIS A 302 4.87 11.94 0.54
CA HIS A 302 3.46 12.36 0.61
C HIS A 302 3.31 13.64 1.43
N HIS A 303 3.84 13.65 2.65
CA HIS A 303 3.70 14.78 3.56
C HIS A 303 4.24 16.09 2.95
N ALA A 304 5.43 16.04 2.35
CA ALA A 304 6.03 17.20 1.69
C ALA A 304 5.21 17.67 0.48
N LEU A 305 4.73 16.76 -0.36
CA LEU A 305 3.86 17.08 -1.50
C LEU A 305 2.53 17.66 -1.04
N HIS A 306 1.88 17.04 -0.05
CA HIS A 306 0.60 17.50 0.46
C HIS A 306 0.67 18.92 1.00
N VAL A 307 1.63 19.20 1.90
CA VAL A 307 1.80 20.54 2.48
C VAL A 307 2.15 21.58 1.39
N THR A 308 3.01 21.22 0.45
CA THR A 308 3.38 22.09 -0.67
C THR A 308 2.19 22.49 -1.53
N LEU A 309 1.29 21.54 -1.82
CA LEU A 309 0.16 21.76 -2.73
C LEU A 309 -1.04 22.40 -2.04
N THR A 310 -1.32 22.01 -0.79
CA THR A 310 -2.54 22.41 -0.07
C THR A 310 -2.31 23.55 0.92
N GLY A 311 -1.09 23.69 1.46
CA GLY A 311 -0.78 24.58 2.59
C GLY A 311 -1.26 24.07 3.94
N GLU A 312 -1.87 22.87 4.02
CA GLU A 312 -2.27 22.25 5.28
C GLU A 312 -1.05 21.83 6.10
N SER A 313 -0.99 22.21 7.38
CA SER A 313 0.18 22.01 8.24
C SER A 313 -0.21 21.62 9.68
N HIS A 314 -1.27 20.82 9.85
CA HIS A 314 -1.76 20.38 11.16
C HIS A 314 -1.31 18.96 11.46
N GLY A 315 -1.21 18.60 12.74
CA GLY A 315 -0.86 17.25 13.17
C GLY A 315 0.54 16.85 12.69
N TYR A 316 0.67 15.71 12.05
CA TYR A 316 1.93 15.21 11.53
C TYR A 316 2.48 16.02 10.33
N TYR A 317 1.67 16.86 9.68
CA TYR A 317 2.13 17.76 8.63
C TYR A 317 2.89 19.01 9.14
N THR A 318 2.86 19.29 10.45
CA THR A 318 3.40 20.53 11.01
C THR A 318 4.86 20.77 10.63
N ASP A 319 5.68 19.74 10.72
CA ASP A 319 7.11 19.84 10.43
C ASP A 319 7.39 20.07 8.94
N PHE A 320 6.50 19.61 8.07
CA PHE A 320 6.62 19.72 6.61
C PHE A 320 6.31 21.13 6.09
N ALA A 321 5.81 22.03 6.93
CA ALA A 321 5.69 23.44 6.60
C ALA A 321 7.02 24.21 6.68
N GLY A 322 8.06 23.62 7.28
CA GLY A 322 9.35 24.28 7.51
C GLY A 322 9.25 25.48 8.46
N GLY A 323 10.20 26.38 8.40
CA GLY A 323 10.16 27.66 9.12
C GLY A 323 10.87 27.69 10.47
N ALA A 324 10.37 28.46 11.42
CA ALA A 324 11.08 28.81 12.65
C ALA A 324 11.54 27.58 13.45
N GLY A 325 12.86 27.50 13.70
CA GLY A 325 13.48 26.43 14.47
C GLY A 325 13.88 25.19 13.66
N ARG A 326 13.77 25.27 12.31
CA ARG A 326 14.20 24.25 11.36
C ARG A 326 15.28 24.79 10.44
N ASP A 327 16.03 23.88 9.83
CA ASP A 327 16.99 24.22 8.78
C ASP A 327 16.28 24.59 7.47
N GLU A 328 15.09 24.03 7.23
CA GLU A 328 14.27 24.29 6.06
C GLU A 328 13.42 25.56 6.26
N ALA A 329 13.60 26.55 5.34
CA ALA A 329 12.96 27.86 5.46
C ALA A 329 11.45 27.85 5.23
N GLY A 330 10.92 26.87 4.48
CA GLY A 330 9.52 26.73 4.14
C GLY A 330 9.19 25.38 3.51
N PRO A 331 7.94 25.16 3.06
CA PRO A 331 7.50 23.87 2.54
C PRO A 331 8.23 23.41 1.27
N LEU A 332 8.65 24.35 0.41
CA LEU A 332 9.40 23.97 -0.79
C LEU A 332 10.83 23.51 -0.45
N ALA A 333 11.47 24.13 0.56
CA ALA A 333 12.77 23.68 1.05
C ALA A 333 12.66 22.28 1.70
N VAL A 334 11.58 22.00 2.44
CA VAL A 334 11.28 20.65 2.95
C VAL A 334 11.10 19.66 1.80
N LEU A 335 10.30 20.01 0.80
CA LEU A 335 10.11 19.18 -0.39
C LEU A 335 11.45 18.90 -1.10
N ALA A 336 12.31 19.92 -1.26
CA ALA A 336 13.63 19.74 -1.84
C ALA A 336 14.49 18.76 -1.05
N LYS A 337 14.49 18.85 0.29
CA LYS A 337 15.20 17.89 1.17
C LYS A 337 14.68 16.47 0.98
N VAL A 338 13.36 16.26 1.06
CA VAL A 338 12.77 14.92 0.92
C VAL A 338 13.09 14.31 -0.45
N LEU A 339 12.96 15.06 -1.53
CA LEU A 339 13.25 14.57 -2.89
C LEU A 339 14.74 14.23 -3.12
N THR A 340 15.65 14.81 -2.34
CA THR A 340 17.11 14.59 -2.49
C THR A 340 17.71 13.68 -1.43
N CYS A 341 17.08 13.58 -0.25
CA CYS A 341 17.58 12.83 0.89
C CYS A 341 16.70 11.61 1.28
N GLY A 342 15.48 11.50 0.73
CA GLY A 342 14.49 10.49 1.07
C GLY A 342 13.60 10.93 2.24
N PHE A 343 14.20 11.23 3.40
CA PHE A 343 13.45 11.58 4.60
C PHE A 343 13.67 13.04 5.04
N LEU A 344 12.61 13.67 5.57
CA LEU A 344 12.73 14.92 6.31
C LEU A 344 13.38 14.67 7.68
N HIS A 345 12.84 13.67 8.41
CA HIS A 345 13.39 13.29 9.70
C HIS A 345 14.48 12.22 9.50
N ASP A 346 15.72 12.67 9.48
CA ASP A 346 16.94 11.90 9.26
C ASP A 346 17.86 11.89 10.52
N GLY A 347 17.25 11.93 11.69
CA GLY A 347 17.85 12.16 13.01
C GLY A 347 17.47 13.54 13.58
N SER A 348 16.80 14.37 12.81
CA SER A 348 16.29 15.67 13.24
C SER A 348 15.08 15.51 14.19
N HIS A 349 14.75 16.58 14.95
CA HIS A 349 13.63 16.55 15.89
C HIS A 349 12.28 16.55 15.16
N SER A 350 11.43 15.56 15.43
CA SER A 350 10.02 15.53 15.02
C SER A 350 9.15 16.19 16.10
N SER A 351 8.42 17.25 15.74
CA SER A 351 7.50 17.90 16.68
C SER A 351 6.32 17.01 17.03
N PHE A 352 5.84 16.20 16.08
CA PHE A 352 4.76 15.24 16.27
C PHE A 352 5.14 14.14 17.26
N ARG A 353 6.39 13.63 17.19
CA ARG A 353 6.89 12.57 18.08
C ARG A 353 7.57 13.09 19.35
N GLY A 354 7.86 14.41 19.42
CA GLY A 354 8.50 15.05 20.56
C GLY A 354 9.94 14.63 20.82
N ARG A 355 10.63 14.06 19.82
CA ARG A 355 12.02 13.54 19.93
C ARG A 355 12.72 13.48 18.58
N PRO A 356 14.07 13.30 18.54
CA PRO A 356 14.78 12.97 17.31
C PRO A 356 14.21 11.71 16.66
N TRP A 357 14.08 11.71 15.32
CA TRP A 357 13.44 10.66 14.56
C TRP A 357 14.18 10.36 13.27
N GLY A 358 14.13 9.09 12.85
CA GLY A 358 14.69 8.65 11.60
C GLY A 358 16.21 8.52 11.58
N GLN A 359 16.71 8.14 10.42
CA GLN A 359 18.14 8.02 10.11
C GLN A 359 18.38 8.52 8.68
N PRO A 360 19.59 9.06 8.38
CA PRO A 360 19.91 9.51 7.03
C PRO A 360 19.98 8.32 6.05
N VAL A 361 19.50 8.54 4.83
CA VAL A 361 19.67 7.60 3.72
C VAL A 361 21.03 7.84 3.07
N ASP A 362 21.78 6.78 2.79
CA ASP A 362 22.97 6.85 1.93
C ASP A 362 22.53 7.05 0.47
N THR A 363 22.45 8.31 0.05
CA THR A 363 21.91 8.70 -1.27
C THR A 363 22.76 8.26 -2.46
N GLU A 364 24.03 7.88 -2.21
CA GLU A 364 24.95 7.39 -3.24
C GLU A 364 24.83 5.88 -3.48
N HIS A 365 24.52 5.09 -2.44
CA HIS A 365 24.59 3.64 -2.51
C HIS A 365 23.23 2.95 -2.35
N VAL A 366 22.24 3.57 -1.69
CA VAL A 366 20.90 3.02 -1.61
C VAL A 366 20.20 3.23 -2.96
N ASP A 367 19.64 2.16 -3.50
CA ASP A 367 18.79 2.22 -4.69
C ASP A 367 17.49 2.97 -4.35
N ALA A 368 17.30 4.15 -4.92
CA ALA A 368 16.16 5.01 -4.63
C ALA A 368 14.79 4.35 -4.94
N ARG A 369 14.76 3.33 -5.83
CA ARG A 369 13.53 2.56 -6.11
C ARG A 369 13.02 1.79 -4.88
N ARG A 370 13.84 1.63 -3.85
CA ARG A 370 13.46 0.97 -2.59
C ARG A 370 12.65 1.88 -1.65
N LEU A 371 12.44 3.14 -2.03
CA LEU A 371 11.51 4.06 -1.41
C LEU A 371 10.27 4.20 -2.32
N LEU A 372 9.07 3.96 -1.78
CA LEU A 372 7.82 4.16 -2.50
C LEU A 372 7.28 5.55 -2.20
N GLY A 373 7.16 6.37 -3.27
CA GLY A 373 6.60 7.71 -3.18
C GLY A 373 5.20 7.79 -3.79
N TYR A 374 4.34 8.58 -3.20
CA TYR A 374 2.95 8.75 -3.62
C TYR A 374 2.41 10.13 -3.26
N LEU A 375 1.36 10.54 -3.95
CA LEU A 375 0.64 11.78 -3.64
C LEU A 375 -0.41 11.56 -2.55
N GLN A 376 -1.05 10.39 -2.54
CA GLN A 376 -2.02 9.95 -1.54
C GLN A 376 -2.13 8.42 -1.51
N THR A 377 -2.61 7.86 -0.40
CA THR A 377 -2.99 6.45 -0.25
C THR A 377 -4.37 6.37 0.41
N HIS A 378 -4.85 5.13 0.62
CA HIS A 378 -6.08 4.90 1.38
C HIS A 378 -6.04 5.58 2.77
N ASP A 379 -4.86 5.60 3.40
CA ASP A 379 -4.69 6.02 4.78
C ASP A 379 -4.80 7.53 4.94
N GLN A 380 -4.03 8.31 4.16
CA GLN A 380 -4.08 9.77 4.25
C GLN A 380 -5.44 10.33 3.80
N VAL A 381 -6.07 9.74 2.78
CA VAL A 381 -7.41 10.18 2.35
C VAL A 381 -8.46 9.77 3.37
N GLY A 382 -8.44 8.52 3.84
CA GLY A 382 -9.46 7.97 4.73
C GLY A 382 -9.39 8.46 6.17
N ASN A 383 -8.25 9.01 6.59
CA ASN A 383 -8.09 9.67 7.88
C ASN A 383 -8.49 11.15 7.88
N ARG A 384 -8.87 11.71 6.73
CA ARG A 384 -9.55 13.01 6.67
C ARG A 384 -11.00 12.87 7.10
N MET A 385 -11.53 13.91 7.76
CA MET A 385 -12.89 13.87 8.34
C MET A 385 -13.99 13.49 7.34
N THR A 386 -13.90 13.99 6.12
CA THR A 386 -14.85 13.76 5.03
C THR A 386 -14.35 12.79 3.96
N GLY A 387 -13.09 12.32 4.10
CA GLY A 387 -12.46 11.44 3.13
C GLY A 387 -12.10 12.15 1.82
N ASP A 388 -11.74 13.43 1.89
CA ASP A 388 -11.46 14.25 0.72
C ASP A 388 -10.18 13.80 0.02
N ARG A 389 -10.30 13.54 -1.27
CA ARG A 389 -9.14 13.31 -2.14
C ARG A 389 -8.44 14.63 -2.47
N ILE A 390 -7.18 14.56 -2.88
CA ILE A 390 -6.42 15.73 -3.32
C ILE A 390 -7.17 16.52 -4.41
N SER A 391 -7.91 15.84 -5.28
CA SER A 391 -8.75 16.44 -6.34
C SER A 391 -9.88 17.35 -5.82
N ALA A 392 -10.33 17.17 -4.58
CA ALA A 392 -11.31 18.03 -3.93
C ALA A 392 -10.66 19.23 -3.21
N VAL A 393 -9.34 19.16 -2.94
CA VAL A 393 -8.62 20.15 -2.12
C VAL A 393 -7.87 21.15 -2.99
N VAL A 394 -7.32 20.71 -4.13
CA VAL A 394 -6.51 21.58 -5.01
C VAL A 394 -7.05 21.60 -6.44
N PRO A 395 -6.79 22.68 -7.20
CA PRO A 395 -7.10 22.73 -8.62
C PRO A 395 -6.39 21.64 -9.43
N PRO A 396 -6.96 21.17 -10.56
CA PRO A 396 -6.37 20.09 -11.36
C PRO A 396 -4.93 20.33 -11.83
N GLY A 397 -4.53 21.59 -12.04
CA GLY A 397 -3.15 21.94 -12.40
C GLY A 397 -2.15 21.69 -11.28
N LEU A 398 -2.52 21.93 -10.02
CA LEU A 398 -1.68 21.61 -8.86
C LEU A 398 -1.62 20.09 -8.63
N GLN A 399 -2.71 19.37 -8.83
CA GLN A 399 -2.68 17.89 -8.80
C GLN A 399 -1.77 17.35 -9.90
N ALA A 400 -1.83 17.90 -11.12
CA ALA A 400 -0.96 17.52 -12.22
C ALA A 400 0.52 17.82 -11.91
N ALA A 401 0.80 18.93 -11.21
CA ALA A 401 2.15 19.28 -10.75
C ALA A 401 2.68 18.25 -9.73
N GLY A 402 1.88 17.89 -8.72
CA GLY A 402 2.22 16.84 -7.75
C GLY A 402 2.45 15.49 -8.41
N ALA A 403 1.57 15.10 -9.34
CA ALA A 403 1.70 13.86 -10.11
C ALA A 403 3.03 13.81 -10.89
N ALA A 404 3.42 14.90 -11.57
CA ALA A 404 4.68 14.94 -12.30
C ALA A 404 5.89 14.76 -11.37
N LEU A 405 5.86 15.31 -10.16
CA LEU A 405 6.97 15.20 -9.21
C LEU A 405 7.22 13.76 -8.80
N TYR A 406 6.20 13.05 -8.26
CA TYR A 406 6.45 11.70 -7.75
C TYR A 406 6.51 10.64 -8.86
N LEU A 407 5.74 10.79 -9.94
CA LEU A 407 5.80 9.85 -11.08
C LEU A 407 7.14 9.90 -11.82
N LEU A 408 7.83 11.04 -11.83
CA LEU A 408 9.12 11.22 -12.52
C LEU A 408 10.32 11.27 -11.54
N ALA A 409 10.08 11.04 -10.25
CA ALA A 409 11.14 10.83 -9.27
C ALA A 409 11.85 9.47 -9.49
N PRO A 410 13.09 9.30 -8.99
CA PRO A 410 13.82 8.04 -9.10
C PRO A 410 13.24 6.92 -8.21
N THR A 411 12.37 7.24 -7.27
CA THR A 411 11.69 6.32 -6.36
C THR A 411 10.65 5.45 -7.08
N THR A 412 10.12 4.41 -6.44
CA THR A 412 8.99 3.63 -6.97
C THR A 412 7.68 4.38 -6.71
N PRO A 413 6.93 4.81 -7.74
CA PRO A 413 5.70 5.55 -7.54
C PRO A 413 4.50 4.63 -7.31
N MET A 414 3.59 5.06 -6.42
CA MET A 414 2.31 4.40 -6.20
C MET A 414 1.15 5.40 -6.39
N ILE A 415 0.10 4.95 -7.05
CA ILE A 415 -1.13 5.70 -7.34
C ILE A 415 -2.26 5.09 -6.53
N PHE A 416 -3.03 5.90 -5.83
CA PHE A 416 -4.26 5.42 -5.18
C PHE A 416 -5.44 5.43 -6.15
N MET A 417 -6.26 4.38 -6.13
CA MET A 417 -7.39 4.19 -7.06
C MET A 417 -8.23 5.47 -7.25
N GLY A 418 -8.38 5.89 -8.49
CA GLY A 418 -9.14 7.08 -8.87
C GLY A 418 -8.36 8.41 -8.83
N GLU A 419 -7.11 8.39 -8.35
CA GLU A 419 -6.26 9.58 -8.33
C GLU A 419 -5.97 10.08 -9.75
N GLU A 420 -5.73 9.15 -10.68
CA GLU A 420 -5.28 9.42 -12.04
C GLU A 420 -6.31 10.18 -12.89
N TRP A 421 -7.58 10.16 -12.54
CA TRP A 421 -8.59 11.00 -13.18
C TRP A 421 -9.19 12.05 -12.24
N GLY A 422 -8.71 12.12 -10.99
CA GLY A 422 -9.22 13.04 -9.98
C GLY A 422 -10.66 12.69 -9.58
N ALA A 423 -10.91 11.44 -9.20
CA ALA A 423 -12.24 10.96 -8.81
C ALA A 423 -12.91 11.92 -7.83
N SER A 424 -14.19 12.20 -8.04
CA SER A 424 -14.99 13.08 -7.17
C SER A 424 -15.48 12.37 -5.91
N THR A 425 -15.52 11.03 -5.94
CA THR A 425 -15.97 10.22 -4.81
C THR A 425 -14.98 10.30 -3.66
N PRO A 426 -15.41 10.56 -2.42
CA PRO A 426 -14.52 10.51 -1.26
C PRO A 426 -14.03 9.09 -1.01
N TRP A 427 -13.02 8.97 -0.13
CA TRP A 427 -12.63 7.69 0.45
C TRP A 427 -12.75 7.79 1.96
N GLN A 428 -13.80 7.20 2.53
CA GLN A 428 -14.13 7.32 3.94
C GLN A 428 -13.79 6.03 4.70
N TYR A 429 -13.54 6.14 6.00
CA TYR A 429 -13.44 4.96 6.85
C TYR A 429 -14.83 4.37 7.06
N PHE A 430 -15.01 3.10 6.72
CA PHE A 430 -16.26 2.36 6.86
C PHE A 430 -16.02 0.94 7.39
N THR A 431 -16.97 0.46 8.16
CA THR A 431 -17.01 -0.88 8.76
C THR A 431 -18.43 -1.46 8.68
N SER A 432 -18.59 -2.74 8.99
CA SER A 432 -19.91 -3.39 9.08
C SER A 432 -19.91 -4.47 10.15
N PHE A 433 -19.37 -4.14 11.33
CA PHE A 433 -19.32 -5.10 12.44
C PHE A 433 -20.70 -5.63 12.81
N THR A 434 -20.76 -6.95 13.07
CA THR A 434 -21.99 -7.61 13.54
C THR A 434 -22.20 -7.45 15.05
N ASP A 435 -21.14 -7.12 15.80
CA ASP A 435 -21.19 -6.77 17.22
C ASP A 435 -21.56 -5.29 17.40
N GLU A 436 -22.77 -5.03 17.93
CA GLU A 436 -23.26 -3.66 18.14
C GLU A 436 -22.43 -2.86 19.14
N ALA A 437 -21.85 -3.50 20.16
CA ALA A 437 -21.03 -2.81 21.15
C ALA A 437 -19.70 -2.34 20.53
N LEU A 438 -19.10 -3.16 19.69
CA LEU A 438 -17.91 -2.79 18.90
C LEU A 438 -18.25 -1.68 17.89
N ALA A 439 -19.36 -1.80 17.19
CA ALA A 439 -19.85 -0.79 16.26
C ALA A 439 -20.02 0.59 16.94
N ASP A 440 -20.62 0.63 18.13
CA ASP A 440 -20.78 1.85 18.92
C ASP A 440 -19.43 2.41 19.41
N ALA A 441 -18.52 1.54 19.84
CA ALA A 441 -17.18 1.95 20.25
C ALA A 441 -16.39 2.60 19.09
N VAL A 442 -16.48 2.04 17.88
CA VAL A 442 -15.85 2.61 16.67
C VAL A 442 -16.45 3.96 16.31
N ARG A 443 -17.78 4.10 16.34
CA ARG A 443 -18.44 5.40 16.15
C ARG A 443 -17.96 6.46 17.14
N ALA A 444 -17.86 6.08 18.43
CA ALA A 444 -17.40 6.98 19.48
C ALA A 444 -15.92 7.34 19.29
N GLY A 445 -15.07 6.36 18.96
CA GLY A 445 -13.65 6.55 18.73
C GLY A 445 -13.37 7.54 17.60
N ARG A 446 -14.00 7.37 16.43
CA ARG A 446 -13.83 8.31 15.30
C ARG A 446 -14.28 9.73 15.62
N ARG A 447 -15.39 9.90 16.34
CA ARG A 447 -15.83 11.23 16.81
C ARG A 447 -14.84 11.87 17.78
N ALA A 448 -14.29 11.08 18.71
CA ALA A 448 -13.31 11.57 19.67
C ALA A 448 -12.00 11.99 19.00
N GLU A 449 -11.53 11.21 18.02
CA GLU A 449 -10.35 11.49 17.22
C GLU A 449 -10.48 12.86 16.53
N PHE A 450 -11.55 13.08 15.77
CA PHE A 450 -11.75 14.35 15.05
C PHE A 450 -12.01 15.54 16.00
N ALA A 451 -12.68 15.32 17.14
CA ALA A 451 -12.85 16.35 18.16
C ALA A 451 -11.49 16.80 18.72
N SER A 452 -10.53 15.89 18.88
CA SER A 452 -9.18 16.22 19.35
C SER A 452 -8.41 17.12 18.39
N HIS A 453 -8.76 17.09 17.10
CA HIS A 453 -8.21 17.96 16.05
C HIS A 453 -8.97 19.28 15.91
N GLY A 454 -9.98 19.55 16.76
CA GLY A 454 -10.75 20.80 16.74
C GLY A 454 -11.84 20.87 15.65
N TRP A 455 -12.19 19.74 15.05
CA TRP A 455 -13.22 19.68 14.01
C TRP A 455 -14.63 19.46 14.60
N SER A 456 -15.66 19.96 13.86
CA SER A 456 -17.06 19.74 14.26
C SER A 456 -17.43 18.27 14.11
N THR A 457 -17.87 17.64 15.19
CA THR A 457 -18.32 16.23 15.16
C THR A 457 -19.64 16.01 14.42
N ALA A 458 -20.34 17.09 14.02
CA ALA A 458 -21.60 17.01 13.27
C ALA A 458 -21.40 16.52 11.84
N ASP A 459 -20.20 16.71 11.28
CA ASP A 459 -19.87 16.38 9.89
C ASP A 459 -19.15 15.01 9.76
N VAL A 460 -18.90 14.33 10.89
CA VAL A 460 -18.27 13.01 10.90
C VAL A 460 -19.27 11.96 10.44
N HIS A 461 -18.93 11.28 9.35
CA HIS A 461 -19.73 10.18 8.82
C HIS A 461 -19.75 8.98 9.79
N ASP A 462 -20.92 8.31 9.88
CA ASP A 462 -21.03 7.07 10.63
C ASP A 462 -20.33 5.92 9.85
N PRO A 463 -19.22 5.34 10.35
CA PRO A 463 -18.52 4.28 9.65
C PRO A 463 -19.35 3.01 9.46
N GLN A 464 -20.36 2.79 10.29
CA GLN A 464 -21.27 1.64 10.19
C GLN A 464 -22.46 1.86 9.24
N ASN A 465 -22.65 3.10 8.75
CA ASN A 465 -23.71 3.37 7.81
C ASN A 465 -23.33 2.85 6.41
N PRO A 466 -24.15 1.98 5.78
CA PRO A 466 -23.89 1.51 4.41
C PRO A 466 -23.64 2.63 3.40
N ALA A 467 -24.28 3.79 3.59
CA ALA A 467 -24.09 4.95 2.73
C ALA A 467 -22.64 5.48 2.75
N THR A 468 -21.88 5.29 3.85
CA THR A 468 -20.47 5.69 3.94
C THR A 468 -19.60 4.85 2.99
N ARG A 469 -19.81 3.53 2.94
CA ARG A 469 -19.18 2.66 1.94
C ARG A 469 -19.64 2.98 0.53
N GLU A 470 -20.95 3.21 0.32
CA GLU A 470 -21.50 3.50 -1.00
C GLU A 470 -20.93 4.79 -1.58
N ALA A 471 -20.78 5.83 -0.76
CA ALA A 471 -20.15 7.09 -1.17
C ALA A 471 -18.67 6.91 -1.58
N SER A 472 -17.97 5.91 -1.03
CA SER A 472 -16.57 5.63 -1.32
C SER A 472 -16.37 4.74 -2.57
N VAL A 473 -17.44 4.30 -3.24
CA VAL A 473 -17.34 3.53 -4.49
C VAL A 473 -16.94 4.42 -5.65
N LEU A 474 -15.93 4.03 -6.40
CA LEU A 474 -15.47 4.80 -7.56
C LEU A 474 -16.57 4.97 -8.62
N ALA A 475 -16.77 6.22 -9.06
CA ALA A 475 -17.70 6.58 -10.12
C ALA A 475 -17.03 6.50 -11.49
N TRP A 476 -16.92 5.30 -12.04
CA TRP A 476 -16.25 5.04 -13.33
C TRP A 476 -16.79 5.84 -14.52
N GLY A 477 -18.02 6.39 -14.41
CA GLY A 477 -18.59 7.24 -15.46
C GLY A 477 -17.85 8.56 -15.65
N GLU A 478 -17.15 9.07 -14.63
CA GLU A 478 -16.41 10.33 -14.67
C GLU A 478 -15.21 10.30 -15.62
N VAL A 479 -14.60 9.12 -15.82
CA VAL A 479 -13.40 8.93 -16.66
C VAL A 479 -13.57 9.52 -18.07
N ASP A 480 -14.81 9.54 -18.59
CA ASP A 480 -15.12 10.05 -19.92
C ASP A 480 -15.40 11.55 -19.96
N GLU A 481 -15.51 12.22 -18.83
CA GLU A 481 -15.72 13.67 -18.75
C GLU A 481 -14.42 14.43 -19.08
N ALA A 482 -14.54 15.58 -19.75
CA ALA A 482 -13.38 16.28 -20.31
C ALA A 482 -12.30 16.67 -19.29
N GLY A 483 -12.69 17.09 -18.08
CA GLY A 483 -11.77 17.45 -17.00
C GLY A 483 -10.99 16.25 -16.47
N HIS A 484 -11.69 15.16 -16.17
CA HIS A 484 -11.14 13.92 -15.69
C HIS A 484 -10.24 13.25 -16.73
N ARG A 485 -10.67 13.22 -17.99
CA ARG A 485 -9.88 12.70 -19.12
C ARG A 485 -8.56 13.46 -19.30
N ARG A 486 -8.57 14.81 -19.18
CA ARG A 486 -7.34 15.60 -19.28
C ARG A 486 -6.31 15.20 -18.23
N LEU A 487 -6.75 14.98 -16.99
CA LEU A 487 -5.86 14.55 -15.91
C LEU A 487 -5.37 13.11 -16.14
N LEU A 488 -6.24 12.20 -16.54
CA LEU A 488 -5.88 10.82 -16.88
C LEU A 488 -4.83 10.77 -18.01
N ASP A 489 -5.01 11.58 -19.06
CA ASP A 489 -4.04 11.66 -20.16
C ASP A 489 -2.69 12.23 -19.69
N TRP A 490 -2.69 13.14 -18.71
CA TRP A 490 -1.48 13.61 -18.07
C TRP A 490 -0.73 12.51 -17.32
N TYR A 491 -1.44 11.73 -16.50
CA TYR A 491 -0.84 10.58 -15.79
C TYR A 491 -0.25 9.58 -16.78
N ARG A 492 -0.99 9.20 -17.82
CA ARG A 492 -0.51 8.33 -18.89
C ARG A 492 0.77 8.87 -19.56
N ALA A 493 0.79 10.17 -19.85
CA ALA A 493 1.96 10.80 -20.46
C ALA A 493 3.18 10.82 -19.54
N CYS A 494 2.99 11.12 -18.24
CA CYS A 494 4.05 11.07 -17.23
C CYS A 494 4.61 9.64 -17.08
N ILE A 495 3.74 8.63 -16.99
CA ILE A 495 4.13 7.22 -16.88
C ILE A 495 4.90 6.76 -18.13
N ALA A 496 4.41 7.08 -19.32
CA ALA A 496 5.10 6.77 -20.57
C ALA A 496 6.47 7.45 -20.66
N LEU A 497 6.58 8.70 -20.19
CA LEU A 497 7.84 9.42 -20.14
C LEU A 497 8.80 8.82 -19.10
N ARG A 498 8.32 8.47 -17.91
CA ARG A 498 9.11 7.80 -16.87
C ARG A 498 9.85 6.58 -17.41
N ARG A 499 9.16 5.72 -18.16
CA ARG A 499 9.78 4.52 -18.75
C ARG A 499 10.97 4.83 -19.65
N ARG A 500 10.98 6.02 -20.26
CA ARG A 500 12.05 6.48 -21.15
C ARG A 500 13.21 7.15 -20.41
N VAL A 501 12.93 7.89 -19.33
CA VAL A 501 13.94 8.74 -18.67
C VAL A 501 14.48 8.12 -17.38
N ILE A 502 13.65 7.49 -16.58
CA ILE A 502 14.08 6.78 -15.36
C ILE A 502 14.53 5.36 -15.74
N GLY A 503 13.78 4.69 -16.64
CA GLY A 503 14.08 3.33 -17.05
C GLY A 503 13.87 2.31 -15.95
N VAL A 504 14.52 1.15 -16.08
CA VAL A 504 14.27 -0.04 -15.25
C VAL A 504 15.40 -0.40 -14.27
N GLY A 505 16.58 0.20 -14.44
CA GLY A 505 17.75 -0.10 -13.61
C GLY A 505 17.79 0.69 -12.32
N PRO A 506 18.72 0.38 -11.41
CA PRO A 506 18.93 1.11 -10.16
C PRO A 506 19.06 2.61 -10.38
N THR A 507 18.55 3.38 -9.43
CA THR A 507 18.56 4.86 -9.43
C THR A 507 19.13 5.34 -8.10
N ARG A 508 19.58 6.60 -8.04
CA ARG A 508 20.15 7.18 -6.83
C ARG A 508 19.53 8.54 -6.55
N LEU A 509 19.30 8.84 -5.28
CA LEU A 509 18.89 10.20 -4.88
C LEU A 509 20.00 11.23 -5.15
N ALA A 510 21.25 10.83 -5.06
CA ALA A 510 22.39 11.68 -5.39
C ALA A 510 22.41 12.22 -6.85
N ASP A 511 21.68 11.58 -7.77
CA ASP A 511 21.51 12.05 -9.16
C ASP A 511 20.41 13.13 -9.29
N VAL A 512 19.73 13.48 -8.18
CA VAL A 512 18.66 14.48 -8.14
C VAL A 512 19.20 15.81 -7.58
N ARG A 513 18.84 16.90 -8.25
CA ARG A 513 19.01 18.27 -7.73
C ARG A 513 17.66 18.95 -7.73
N VAL A 514 17.42 19.75 -6.71
CA VAL A 514 16.18 20.52 -6.58
C VAL A 514 16.55 21.96 -6.28
N ASP A 515 15.92 22.89 -7.01
CA ASP A 515 15.98 24.33 -6.74
C ASP A 515 14.56 24.85 -6.52
N VAL A 516 14.40 25.72 -5.54
CA VAL A 516 13.11 26.25 -5.12
C VAL A 516 13.16 27.75 -4.88
N ASP A 517 12.08 28.43 -5.22
CA ASP A 517 11.82 29.80 -4.83
C ASP A 517 10.52 29.85 -4.01
N GLU A 518 10.67 30.02 -2.70
CA GLU A 518 9.52 30.09 -1.77
C GLU A 518 8.62 31.31 -2.07
N ALA A 519 9.20 32.43 -2.46
CA ALA A 519 8.42 33.64 -2.72
C ALA A 519 7.65 33.57 -4.04
N ALA A 520 8.28 33.04 -5.08
CA ALA A 520 7.65 32.80 -6.38
C ALA A 520 6.83 31.53 -6.43
N ARG A 521 6.93 30.65 -5.42
CA ARG A 521 6.32 29.32 -5.37
C ARG A 521 6.68 28.47 -6.59
N THR A 522 7.95 28.44 -6.97
CA THR A 522 8.43 27.62 -8.09
C THR A 522 9.37 26.52 -7.63
N VAL A 523 9.35 25.39 -8.35
CA VAL A 523 10.19 24.23 -8.08
C VAL A 523 10.77 23.73 -9.40
N VAL A 524 12.06 23.40 -9.40
CA VAL A 524 12.73 22.69 -10.48
C VAL A 524 13.46 21.49 -9.90
N THR A 525 13.10 20.30 -10.35
CA THR A 525 13.88 19.09 -10.09
C THR A 525 14.68 18.74 -11.33
N LEU A 526 15.93 18.34 -11.17
CA LEU A 526 16.76 17.81 -12.24
C LEU A 526 17.26 16.42 -11.85
N HIS A 527 16.84 15.40 -12.56
CA HIS A 527 17.39 14.06 -12.50
C HIS A 527 18.37 13.87 -13.65
N ALA A 528 19.65 13.71 -13.33
CA ALA A 528 20.73 13.68 -14.32
C ALA A 528 21.69 12.50 -14.09
N PRO A 529 21.21 11.25 -14.21
CA PRO A 529 22.04 10.06 -14.01
C PRO A 529 23.08 9.92 -15.12
N ALA A 530 24.28 9.44 -14.78
CA ALA A 530 25.36 9.26 -15.73
C ALA A 530 24.96 8.32 -16.89
N GLY A 531 25.19 8.77 -18.12
CA GLY A 531 24.93 7.97 -19.33
C GLY A 531 23.46 7.78 -19.72
N ARG A 532 22.54 8.51 -19.08
CA ARG A 532 21.11 8.51 -19.41
C ARG A 532 20.59 9.89 -19.79
N THR A 533 19.39 9.97 -20.35
CA THR A 533 18.69 11.23 -20.62
C THR A 533 18.44 11.97 -19.30
N ALA A 534 18.89 13.22 -19.21
CA ALA A 534 18.53 14.07 -18.10
C ALA A 534 17.10 14.58 -18.29
N SER A 535 16.36 14.69 -17.19
CA SER A 535 15.00 15.21 -17.15
C SER A 535 14.83 16.19 -16.00
N ALA A 536 14.06 17.24 -16.23
CA ALA A 536 13.64 18.17 -15.18
C ALA A 536 12.13 18.26 -15.14
N VAL A 537 11.56 18.26 -13.94
CA VAL A 537 10.18 18.68 -13.70
C VAL A 537 10.24 20.13 -13.23
N VAL A 538 9.48 21.00 -13.90
CA VAL A 538 9.45 22.45 -13.67
C VAL A 538 8.04 22.82 -13.27
N LEU A 539 7.87 23.44 -12.11
CA LEU A 539 6.57 23.76 -11.54
C LEU A 539 6.43 25.26 -11.26
N ASN A 540 5.27 25.78 -11.56
CA ASN A 540 4.76 27.03 -11.03
C ASN A 540 3.51 26.76 -10.18
N LEU A 541 3.65 26.87 -8.87
CA LEU A 541 2.58 26.60 -7.89
C LEU A 541 1.83 27.89 -7.47
N ALA A 542 2.23 29.05 -8.00
CA ALA A 542 1.52 30.32 -7.82
C ALA A 542 0.34 30.44 -8.79
N ASP A 543 -0.53 31.43 -8.57
CA ASP A 543 -1.67 31.71 -9.46
C ASP A 543 -1.25 32.47 -10.72
N ASP A 544 -0.21 33.29 -10.63
CA ASP A 544 0.29 34.10 -11.74
C ASP A 544 1.35 33.38 -12.58
N PRO A 545 1.48 33.68 -13.89
CA PRO A 545 2.54 33.12 -14.72
C PRO A 545 3.93 33.50 -14.23
N ALA A 546 4.88 32.54 -14.28
CA ALA A 546 6.25 32.76 -13.86
C ALA A 546 7.28 32.27 -14.90
N ASP A 547 8.42 32.92 -14.95
CA ASP A 547 9.61 32.44 -15.67
C ASP A 547 10.48 31.67 -14.68
N VAL A 548 10.49 30.34 -14.80
CA VAL A 548 11.17 29.43 -13.86
C VAL A 548 12.55 29.10 -14.41
N PRO A 549 13.66 29.49 -13.73
CA PRO A 549 15.01 29.19 -14.17
C PRO A 549 15.29 27.69 -14.23
N LEU A 550 16.03 27.20 -15.24
CA LEU A 550 16.45 25.82 -15.35
C LEU A 550 17.81 25.58 -14.71
N LEU A 551 17.98 24.45 -14.03
CA LEU A 551 19.26 24.00 -13.47
C LEU A 551 20.28 23.58 -14.56
N ARG A 552 19.85 23.44 -15.81
CA ARG A 552 20.67 23.12 -16.99
C ARG A 552 20.13 23.87 -18.19
N SER A 553 21.02 24.56 -18.92
CA SER A 553 20.65 25.28 -20.14
C SER A 553 20.35 24.36 -21.32
N GLY A 554 19.55 24.85 -22.24
CA GLY A 554 19.10 24.11 -23.40
C GLY A 554 18.07 23.05 -23.04
N GLY A 555 17.78 22.17 -23.97
CA GLY A 555 16.78 21.12 -23.78
C GLY A 555 15.52 21.38 -24.60
N ARG A 556 14.52 20.53 -24.41
CA ARG A 556 13.21 20.64 -25.06
C ARG A 556 12.09 20.30 -24.09
N VAL A 557 10.98 21.01 -24.18
CA VAL A 557 9.76 20.62 -23.45
C VAL A 557 9.26 19.29 -24.03
N ALA A 558 9.14 18.30 -23.18
CA ALA A 558 8.62 16.97 -23.53
C ALA A 558 7.14 16.82 -23.19
N LEU A 559 6.73 17.41 -22.06
CA LEU A 559 5.34 17.47 -21.59
C LEU A 559 5.07 18.86 -21.00
N ALA A 560 3.85 19.35 -21.13
CA ALA A 560 3.36 20.52 -20.43
C ALA A 560 1.88 20.33 -20.12
N TRP A 561 1.47 20.68 -18.88
CA TRP A 561 0.06 20.66 -18.49
C TRP A 561 -0.77 21.67 -19.29
N ASP A 562 -0.18 22.82 -19.57
CA ASP A 562 -0.73 23.84 -20.46
C ASP A 562 0.27 24.13 -21.60
N PRO A 563 0.16 23.39 -22.72
CA PRO A 563 1.11 23.54 -23.82
C PRO A 563 1.07 24.92 -24.51
N GLU A 564 -0.09 25.56 -24.57
CA GLU A 564 -0.26 26.87 -25.23
C GLU A 564 0.36 28.01 -24.42
N GLY A 565 0.28 27.92 -23.09
CA GLY A 565 0.84 28.90 -22.17
C GLY A 565 2.31 28.66 -21.82
N THR A 566 2.89 27.49 -22.21
CA THR A 566 4.26 27.11 -21.86
C THR A 566 5.25 27.50 -22.95
N THR A 567 6.30 28.26 -22.60
CA THR A 567 7.39 28.58 -23.53
C THR A 567 8.75 28.31 -22.91
N LEU A 568 9.68 27.79 -23.73
CA LEU A 568 11.05 27.50 -23.32
C LEU A 568 12.01 28.54 -23.92
N THR A 569 12.84 29.14 -23.08
CA THR A 569 14.03 29.89 -23.47
C THR A 569 15.29 29.03 -23.30
N THR A 570 16.48 29.62 -23.46
CA THR A 570 17.74 28.87 -23.28
C THR A 570 17.92 28.36 -21.85
N ASP A 571 17.44 29.11 -20.85
CA ASP A 571 17.74 28.94 -19.43
C ASP A 571 16.52 29.03 -18.50
N ALA A 572 15.32 29.18 -19.05
CA ALA A 572 14.10 29.23 -18.27
C ALA A 572 12.89 28.64 -19.02
N VAL A 573 11.89 28.21 -18.26
CA VAL A 573 10.56 27.85 -18.76
C VAL A 573 9.55 28.86 -18.20
N ARG A 574 8.82 29.53 -19.08
CA ARG A 574 7.64 30.29 -18.69
C ARG A 574 6.47 29.36 -18.54
N LEU A 575 5.84 29.36 -17.38
CA LEU A 575 4.68 28.55 -17.04
C LEU A 575 3.50 29.43 -16.62
N PRO A 576 2.27 29.09 -17.03
CA PRO A 576 1.06 29.62 -16.40
C PRO A 576 1.00 29.29 -14.91
N GLY A 577 0.11 29.98 -14.17
CA GLY A 577 -0.14 29.65 -12.77
C GLY A 577 -0.73 28.26 -12.60
N GLY A 578 -0.39 27.56 -11.50
CA GLY A 578 -0.84 26.21 -11.21
C GLY A 578 -0.51 25.22 -12.32
N SER A 579 0.72 25.22 -12.85
CA SER A 579 1.11 24.44 -14.03
C SER A 579 2.45 23.75 -13.88
N ALA A 580 2.66 22.73 -14.73
CA ALA A 580 3.87 21.92 -14.77
C ALA A 580 4.37 21.70 -16.19
N ALA A 581 5.69 21.57 -16.36
CA ALA A 581 6.30 21.08 -17.58
C ALA A 581 7.46 20.12 -17.28
N VAL A 582 7.78 19.28 -18.24
CA VAL A 582 8.95 18.40 -18.21
C VAL A 582 9.88 18.72 -19.34
N VAL A 583 11.15 18.94 -19.01
CA VAL A 583 12.22 19.29 -19.97
C VAL A 583 13.22 18.12 -20.05
N LEU A 584 13.70 17.82 -21.26
CA LEU A 584 14.70 16.76 -21.51
C LEU A 584 15.93 17.33 -22.22
N TRP A 585 17.09 16.70 -21.99
CA TRP A 585 18.37 16.97 -22.63
C TRP A 585 18.97 15.75 -23.31
#